data_2e950ea9ab613da287b1e3f81fb7a633
#
_entry.id   2e950ea9ab613da287b1e3f81fb7a633
#
_cell.length_a   1.000
_cell.length_b   1.000
_cell.length_c   1.000
_cell.angle_alpha   90.00
_cell.angle_beta   90.00
_cell.angle_gamma   90.00
#
_symmetry.space_group_name_H-M   'P 1'
#
loop_
_entity.id
_entity.type
_entity.pdbx_description
1 polymer ?
#
loop_
_entity_poly.entity_id
_entity_poly.type
_entity_poly.pdbx_seq_one_letter_code
_entity_poly.pdbx_strand_id
1 'polypeptide(L)'
;MSEWKIRFGTAGTSDSFTAMGYKNSLDIPAYTEKMGLDAFEYQCGHGVRLGLDKARQMADDAAARGILFSVHAPYYISASSLDEEKRLNSVNYLLQSAALCRALGGRRVIFHSGSCGKQSREAALEKALDTLKRAQDALDEAGFAEIILCPETMGKIGQLGTLEEVLALCGVDRRITPCIDFGHLNARTLGGIRSKADYAAILDRIGEALGDARARQFHVHFSRIEYSKGGEKRHWTFAETQFGPEPQPLMELLAERGLAPVIICESAGTQAEDAKTMKRFFEACLCTTSQ
;
A
#
# COMPACT_ATOMS: atom_id res chain seq x y z
N MET A 1 11.62 19.12 13.28
CA MET A 1 11.26 17.98 12.41
C MET A 1 9.96 17.44 12.96
N SER A 2 8.84 17.43 12.20
CA SER A 2 7.60 16.79 12.66
C SER A 2 7.90 15.32 12.85
N GLU A 3 7.62 14.83 14.05
CA GLU A 3 7.81 13.42 14.39
C GLU A 3 6.90 12.60 13.46
N TRP A 4 7.50 11.68 12.68
CA TRP A 4 6.75 10.78 11.81
C TRP A 4 5.92 9.85 12.68
N LYS A 5 4.61 9.85 12.48
CA LYS A 5 3.67 9.01 13.23
C LYS A 5 2.96 8.01 12.31
N ILE A 6 2.57 6.88 12.89
CA ILE A 6 1.71 5.90 12.22
C ILE A 6 0.41 6.55 11.74
N ARG A 7 -0.09 6.12 10.59
CA ARG A 7 -1.34 6.60 9.99
C ARG A 7 -2.23 5.42 9.63
N PHE A 8 -3.53 5.60 9.76
CA PHE A 8 -4.53 4.60 9.41
C PHE A 8 -5.52 5.15 8.39
N GLY A 9 -5.77 4.39 7.34
CA GLY A 9 -6.63 4.81 6.24
C GLY A 9 -7.23 3.67 5.44
N THR A 10 -7.85 4.03 4.32
CA THR A 10 -8.60 3.11 3.45
C THR A 10 -8.14 3.16 2.01
N ALA A 11 -8.18 2.03 1.33
CA ALA A 11 -8.08 1.93 -0.13
C ALA A 11 -9.45 2.21 -0.75
N GLY A 12 -9.65 3.43 -1.23
CA GLY A 12 -10.97 3.88 -1.68
C GLY A 12 -11.97 4.07 -0.54
N THR A 13 -13.24 4.23 -0.89
CA THR A 13 -14.34 4.46 0.06
C THR A 13 -15.06 3.17 0.42
N SER A 14 -15.49 3.04 1.69
CA SER A 14 -16.35 1.96 2.16
C SER A 14 -17.80 2.16 1.74
N ASP A 15 -18.63 1.15 1.91
CA ASP A 15 -20.09 1.23 1.70
C ASP A 15 -20.72 2.30 2.59
N SER A 16 -20.18 2.52 3.79
CA SER A 16 -20.63 3.58 4.70
C SER A 16 -20.47 5.00 4.14
N PHE A 17 -19.59 5.24 3.16
CA PHE A 17 -19.46 6.55 2.50
C PHE A 17 -20.81 6.99 1.92
N THR A 18 -21.40 6.16 1.08
CA THR A 18 -22.72 6.46 0.49
C THR A 18 -23.85 6.38 1.50
N ALA A 19 -23.79 5.44 2.45
CA ALA A 19 -24.78 5.30 3.52
C ALA A 19 -24.85 6.54 4.44
N MET A 20 -23.73 7.24 4.63
CA MET A 20 -23.64 8.51 5.36
C MET A 20 -24.03 9.74 4.53
N GLY A 21 -24.40 9.57 3.26
CA GLY A 21 -24.86 10.65 2.38
C GLY A 21 -23.76 11.34 1.57
N TYR A 22 -22.51 10.91 1.67
CA TYR A 22 -21.41 11.40 0.82
C TYR A 22 -21.55 10.86 -0.61
N LYS A 23 -21.19 11.66 -1.64
CA LYS A 23 -21.50 11.32 -3.03
C LYS A 23 -20.35 11.52 -4.02
N ASN A 24 -19.40 12.36 -3.72
CA ASN A 24 -18.35 12.69 -4.67
C ASN A 24 -16.95 12.70 -4.01
N SER A 25 -15.91 12.68 -4.83
CA SER A 25 -14.53 12.59 -4.30
C SER A 25 -14.11 13.79 -3.44
N LEU A 26 -14.75 14.96 -3.57
CA LEU A 26 -14.48 16.10 -2.69
C LEU A 26 -14.96 15.85 -1.25
N ASP A 27 -15.84 14.90 -1.04
CA ASP A 27 -16.33 14.53 0.30
C ASP A 27 -15.36 13.58 1.04
N ILE A 28 -14.36 13.03 0.34
CA ILE A 28 -13.43 12.02 0.89
C ILE A 28 -12.70 12.52 2.15
N PRO A 29 -12.12 13.72 2.19
CA PRO A 29 -11.43 14.19 3.41
C PRO A 29 -12.38 14.29 4.61
N ALA A 30 -13.56 14.85 4.42
CA ALA A 30 -14.56 14.96 5.49
C ALA A 30 -15.05 13.58 5.99
N TYR A 31 -15.25 12.63 5.08
CA TYR A 31 -15.58 11.26 5.43
C TYR A 31 -14.46 10.57 6.21
N THR A 32 -13.20 10.69 5.75
CA THR A 32 -12.03 10.08 6.40
C THR A 32 -11.89 10.59 7.85
N GLU A 33 -12.02 11.89 8.06
CA GLU A 33 -12.03 12.50 9.40
C GLU A 33 -13.20 11.97 10.24
N LYS A 34 -14.42 11.91 9.67
CA LYS A 34 -15.61 11.40 10.35
C LYS A 34 -15.44 9.95 10.82
N MET A 35 -14.71 9.13 10.07
CA MET A 35 -14.37 7.77 10.46
C MET A 35 -13.27 7.71 11.54
N GLY A 36 -12.63 8.84 11.86
CA GLY A 36 -11.52 8.94 12.81
C GLY A 36 -10.21 8.41 12.23
N LEU A 37 -10.06 8.45 10.90
CA LEU A 37 -8.89 8.03 10.15
C LEU A 37 -8.07 9.24 9.71
N ASP A 38 -6.81 9.02 9.36
CA ASP A 38 -5.85 10.08 9.04
C ASP A 38 -5.01 9.79 7.78
N ALA A 39 -5.40 8.78 7.00
CA ALA A 39 -4.87 8.49 5.67
C ALA A 39 -5.99 8.03 4.71
N PHE A 40 -5.77 8.22 3.43
CA PHE A 40 -6.62 7.72 2.36
C PHE A 40 -5.79 7.40 1.12
N GLU A 41 -6.01 6.24 0.53
CA GLU A 41 -5.36 5.84 -0.70
C GLU A 41 -6.33 5.94 -1.88
N TYR A 42 -6.01 6.85 -2.81
CA TYR A 42 -6.81 7.04 -4.01
C TYR A 42 -6.53 5.94 -5.03
N GLN A 43 -7.57 5.20 -5.41
CA GLN A 43 -7.48 4.05 -6.30
C GLN A 43 -7.60 4.46 -7.77
N CYS A 44 -6.54 4.24 -8.57
CA CYS A 44 -6.55 4.52 -10.01
C CYS A 44 -6.86 3.30 -10.88
N GLY A 45 -7.46 2.25 -10.36
CA GLY A 45 -7.70 0.94 -10.98
C GLY A 45 -7.68 0.87 -12.51
N HIS A 46 -8.56 1.60 -13.19
CA HIS A 46 -8.68 1.67 -14.66
C HIS A 46 -8.09 2.96 -15.27
N GLY A 47 -7.02 3.47 -14.69
CA GLY A 47 -6.31 4.67 -15.16
C GLY A 47 -6.55 5.91 -14.30
N VAL A 48 -5.68 6.91 -14.45
CA VAL A 48 -5.77 8.18 -13.74
C VAL A 48 -6.87 9.03 -14.37
N ARG A 49 -8.02 9.15 -13.69
CA ARG A 49 -9.21 9.86 -14.20
C ARG A 49 -9.56 11.13 -13.43
N LEU A 50 -9.03 11.29 -12.22
CA LEU A 50 -9.25 12.50 -11.42
C LEU A 50 -8.49 13.67 -12.03
N GLY A 51 -9.18 14.76 -12.35
CA GLY A 51 -8.55 15.97 -12.83
C GLY A 51 -7.70 16.62 -11.74
N LEU A 52 -6.53 17.17 -12.12
CA LEU A 52 -5.55 17.72 -11.17
C LEU A 52 -6.09 18.89 -10.35
N ASP A 53 -6.98 19.73 -10.91
CA ASP A 53 -7.59 20.85 -10.17
C ASP A 53 -8.51 20.33 -9.05
N LYS A 54 -9.28 19.28 -9.33
CA LYS A 54 -10.11 18.63 -8.31
C LYS A 54 -9.25 17.93 -7.25
N ALA A 55 -8.13 17.34 -7.67
CA ALA A 55 -7.17 16.75 -6.75
C ALA A 55 -6.56 17.79 -5.79
N ARG A 56 -6.23 18.99 -6.28
CA ARG A 56 -5.73 20.08 -5.43
C ARG A 56 -6.77 20.56 -4.42
N GLN A 57 -8.04 20.67 -4.82
CA GLN A 57 -9.12 21.00 -3.88
C GLN A 57 -9.26 19.95 -2.77
N MET A 58 -9.14 18.67 -3.12
CA MET A 58 -9.12 17.59 -2.12
C MET A 58 -7.90 17.67 -1.21
N ALA A 59 -6.74 18.05 -1.75
CA ALA A 59 -5.50 18.22 -0.98
C ALA A 59 -5.61 19.34 0.06
N ASP A 60 -6.20 20.47 -0.30
CA ASP A 60 -6.40 21.62 0.59
C ASP A 60 -7.31 21.24 1.78
N ASP A 61 -8.43 20.56 1.52
CA ASP A 61 -9.33 20.10 2.59
C ASP A 61 -8.69 18.98 3.44
N ALA A 62 -7.96 18.06 2.82
CA ALA A 62 -7.24 17.00 3.55
C ALA A 62 -6.14 17.56 4.45
N ALA A 63 -5.38 18.56 3.98
CA ALA A 63 -4.35 19.22 4.77
C ALA A 63 -4.93 19.91 6.01
N ALA A 64 -6.07 20.61 5.85
CA ALA A 64 -6.79 21.26 6.96
C ALA A 64 -7.25 20.25 8.02
N ARG A 65 -7.50 18.99 7.65
CA ARG A 65 -7.94 17.88 8.52
C ARG A 65 -6.78 16.98 8.97
N GLY A 66 -5.56 17.22 8.53
CA GLY A 66 -4.39 16.39 8.85
C GLY A 66 -4.40 15.00 8.19
N ILE A 67 -5.10 14.85 7.07
CA ILE A 67 -5.23 13.59 6.32
C ILE A 67 -4.11 13.51 5.29
N LEU A 68 -3.46 12.34 5.20
CA LEU A 68 -2.43 12.02 4.23
C LEU A 68 -3.03 11.24 3.05
N PHE A 69 -2.77 11.69 1.83
CA PHE A 69 -3.07 10.91 0.63
C PHE A 69 -1.89 10.06 0.16
N SER A 70 -2.19 8.86 -0.31
CA SER A 70 -1.39 8.05 -1.22
C SER A 70 -2.20 7.72 -2.48
N VAL A 71 -1.54 7.19 -3.51
CA VAL A 71 -2.19 6.80 -4.75
C VAL A 71 -1.81 5.37 -5.10
N HIS A 72 -2.80 4.53 -5.33
CA HIS A 72 -2.60 3.22 -5.95
C HIS A 72 -2.65 3.37 -7.48
N ALA A 73 -1.58 3.01 -8.14
CA ALA A 73 -1.45 3.12 -9.59
C ALA A 73 -2.34 2.10 -10.33
N PRO A 74 -2.63 2.31 -11.64
CA PRO A 74 -3.51 1.43 -12.41
C PRO A 74 -3.01 -0.02 -12.50
N TYR A 75 -3.94 -0.97 -12.58
CA TYR A 75 -3.66 -2.41 -12.77
C TYR A 75 -2.92 -2.74 -14.08
N TYR A 76 -2.80 -1.77 -15.00
CA TYR A 76 -2.13 -1.95 -16.29
C TYR A 76 -0.60 -2.00 -16.19
N ILE A 77 -0.03 -1.68 -15.03
CA ILE A 77 1.41 -1.76 -14.81
C ILE A 77 1.87 -3.21 -14.94
N SER A 78 2.83 -3.43 -15.81
CA SER A 78 3.42 -4.73 -16.10
C SER A 78 4.94 -4.58 -16.28
N ALA A 79 5.61 -4.20 -15.19
CA ALA A 79 7.04 -3.89 -15.19
C ALA A 79 7.92 -5.08 -15.62
N SER A 80 7.42 -6.30 -15.41
CA SER A 80 8.09 -7.56 -15.77
C SER A 80 7.77 -8.08 -17.17
N SER A 81 7.01 -7.35 -17.99
CA SER A 81 6.57 -7.83 -19.31
C SER A 81 7.73 -8.15 -20.25
N LEU A 82 7.58 -9.20 -21.08
CA LEU A 82 8.45 -9.46 -22.23
C LEU A 82 8.31 -8.40 -23.33
N ASP A 83 7.14 -7.78 -23.41
CA ASP A 83 6.79 -6.73 -24.34
C ASP A 83 7.35 -5.40 -23.84
N GLU A 84 8.31 -4.84 -24.58
CA GLU A 84 8.97 -3.57 -24.25
C GLU A 84 7.99 -2.40 -24.21
N GLU A 85 7.01 -2.37 -25.12
CA GLU A 85 5.99 -1.30 -25.16
C GLU A 85 5.16 -1.29 -23.88
N LYS A 86 4.79 -2.45 -23.34
CA LYS A 86 4.07 -2.55 -22.06
C LYS A 86 4.91 -2.08 -20.89
N ARG A 87 6.23 -2.31 -20.91
CA ARG A 87 7.13 -1.79 -19.88
C ARG A 87 7.24 -0.27 -19.96
N LEU A 88 7.39 0.29 -21.14
CA LEU A 88 7.39 1.76 -21.35
C LEU A 88 6.05 2.38 -20.94
N ASN A 89 4.93 1.77 -21.28
CA ASN A 89 3.62 2.21 -20.82
C ASN A 89 3.48 2.13 -19.30
N SER A 90 4.12 1.16 -18.64
CA SER A 90 4.16 1.10 -17.17
C SER A 90 4.87 2.31 -16.56
N VAL A 91 5.97 2.78 -17.16
CA VAL A 91 6.63 4.03 -16.75
C VAL A 91 5.69 5.22 -16.89
N ASN A 92 4.96 5.32 -18.03
CA ASN A 92 3.99 6.38 -18.25
C ASN A 92 2.85 6.38 -17.20
N TYR A 93 2.33 5.21 -16.82
CA TYR A 93 1.33 5.10 -15.76
C TYR A 93 1.87 5.55 -14.39
N LEU A 94 3.12 5.24 -14.08
CA LEU A 94 3.76 5.70 -12.85
C LEU A 94 3.94 7.22 -12.86
N LEU A 95 4.34 7.83 -13.98
CA LEU A 95 4.42 9.28 -14.12
C LEU A 95 3.05 9.96 -13.94
N GLN A 96 1.98 9.43 -14.55
CA GLN A 96 0.63 9.94 -14.38
C GLN A 96 0.17 9.83 -12.91
N SER A 97 0.46 8.70 -12.27
CA SER A 97 0.13 8.47 -10.86
C SER A 97 0.91 9.41 -9.95
N ALA A 98 2.17 9.69 -10.26
CA ALA A 98 3.00 10.65 -9.53
C ALA A 98 2.45 12.09 -9.63
N ALA A 99 2.03 12.50 -10.83
CA ALA A 99 1.41 13.81 -11.02
C ALA A 99 0.12 13.95 -10.21
N LEU A 100 -0.74 12.92 -10.20
CA LEU A 100 -1.94 12.89 -9.37
C LEU A 100 -1.59 12.90 -7.88
N CYS A 101 -0.64 12.06 -7.46
CA CYS A 101 -0.22 11.95 -6.06
C CYS A 101 0.26 13.30 -5.52
N ARG A 102 1.11 14.01 -6.28
CA ARG A 102 1.55 15.37 -5.95
C ARG A 102 0.39 16.36 -5.89
N ALA A 103 -0.55 16.29 -6.83
CA ALA A 103 -1.73 17.16 -6.83
C ALA A 103 -2.64 16.92 -5.61
N LEU A 104 -2.69 15.69 -5.10
CA LEU A 104 -3.38 15.31 -3.85
C LEU A 104 -2.56 15.66 -2.58
N GLY A 105 -1.38 16.30 -2.71
CA GLY A 105 -0.49 16.57 -1.57
C GLY A 105 0.19 15.34 -0.99
N GLY A 106 0.07 14.19 -1.65
CA GLY A 106 0.68 12.93 -1.27
C GLY A 106 2.12 12.78 -1.78
N ARG A 107 2.77 11.68 -1.35
CA ARG A 107 4.13 11.34 -1.77
C ARG A 107 4.33 9.89 -2.17
N ARG A 108 3.37 9.00 -1.91
CA ARG A 108 3.51 7.56 -2.15
C ARG A 108 2.63 7.11 -3.29
N VAL A 109 3.24 6.39 -4.23
CA VAL A 109 2.56 5.72 -5.33
C VAL A 109 2.79 4.23 -5.20
N ILE A 110 1.74 3.51 -4.87
CA ILE A 110 1.74 2.06 -4.72
C ILE A 110 1.46 1.42 -6.08
N PHE A 111 2.12 0.33 -6.39
CA PHE A 111 1.94 -0.36 -7.66
C PHE A 111 2.29 -1.85 -7.61
N HIS A 112 1.63 -2.62 -8.48
CA HIS A 112 1.93 -4.02 -8.72
C HIS A 112 3.09 -4.16 -9.71
N SER A 113 4.08 -4.99 -9.40
CA SER A 113 5.31 -5.14 -10.22
C SER A 113 5.12 -5.99 -11.48
N GLY A 114 3.94 -6.59 -11.67
CA GLY A 114 3.61 -7.42 -12.82
C GLY A 114 3.62 -8.92 -12.52
N SER A 115 3.60 -9.75 -13.56
CA SER A 115 3.56 -11.20 -13.41
C SER A 115 4.73 -11.89 -14.10
N CYS A 116 5.02 -13.13 -13.68
CA CYS A 116 6.05 -13.94 -14.33
C CYS A 116 5.62 -14.38 -15.75
N GLY A 117 4.31 -14.54 -15.98
CA GLY A 117 3.82 -15.02 -17.28
C GLY A 117 4.43 -16.37 -17.65
N LYS A 118 5.14 -16.41 -18.78
CA LYS A 118 5.87 -17.59 -19.27
C LYS A 118 7.37 -17.57 -18.93
N GLN A 119 7.83 -16.60 -18.14
CA GLN A 119 9.23 -16.43 -17.77
C GLN A 119 9.52 -17.15 -16.44
N SER A 120 10.82 -17.40 -16.17
CA SER A 120 11.23 -17.70 -14.81
C SER A 120 11.03 -16.47 -13.90
N ARG A 121 10.95 -16.67 -12.60
CA ARG A 121 10.78 -15.57 -11.64
C ARG A 121 11.97 -14.61 -11.69
N GLU A 122 13.18 -15.16 -11.81
CA GLU A 122 14.43 -14.41 -11.89
C GLU A 122 14.43 -13.49 -13.13
N ALA A 123 14.08 -14.03 -14.32
CA ALA A 123 14.03 -13.24 -15.55
C ALA A 123 12.93 -12.17 -15.51
N ALA A 124 11.80 -12.46 -14.85
CA ALA A 124 10.73 -11.48 -14.65
C ALA A 124 11.16 -10.37 -13.68
N LEU A 125 11.86 -10.73 -12.60
CA LEU A 125 12.40 -9.77 -11.62
C LEU A 125 13.46 -8.86 -12.26
N GLU A 126 14.38 -9.37 -13.07
CA GLU A 126 15.38 -8.56 -13.79
C GLU A 126 14.71 -7.47 -14.65
N LYS A 127 13.65 -7.84 -15.38
CA LYS A 127 12.89 -6.85 -16.18
C LYS A 127 12.18 -5.82 -15.32
N ALA A 128 11.61 -6.25 -14.20
CA ALA A 128 10.95 -5.33 -13.28
C ALA A 128 11.94 -4.35 -12.64
N LEU A 129 13.14 -4.80 -12.28
CA LEU A 129 14.23 -3.95 -11.78
C LEU A 129 14.66 -2.90 -12.83
N ASP A 130 14.87 -3.31 -14.09
CA ASP A 130 15.19 -2.40 -15.21
C ASP A 130 14.06 -1.38 -15.42
N THR A 131 12.81 -1.83 -15.47
CA THR A 131 11.65 -0.95 -15.68
C THR A 131 11.49 0.04 -14.52
N LEU A 132 11.69 -0.42 -13.29
CA LEU A 132 11.59 0.44 -12.10
C LEU A 132 12.71 1.50 -12.07
N LYS A 133 13.92 1.13 -12.50
CA LYS A 133 15.01 2.09 -12.65
C LYS A 133 14.64 3.17 -13.66
N ARG A 134 14.16 2.79 -14.84
CA ARG A 134 13.68 3.75 -15.87
C ARG A 134 12.55 4.63 -15.34
N ALA A 135 11.63 4.08 -14.55
CA ALA A 135 10.54 4.85 -13.93
C ALA A 135 11.10 5.87 -12.94
N GLN A 136 12.10 5.50 -12.14
CA GLN A 136 12.72 6.43 -11.19
C GLN A 136 13.47 7.55 -11.91
N ASP A 137 14.24 7.21 -12.96
CA ASP A 137 14.95 8.19 -13.80
C ASP A 137 13.93 9.17 -14.46
N ALA A 138 12.84 8.64 -15.02
CA ALA A 138 11.79 9.45 -15.64
C ALA A 138 11.04 10.37 -14.63
N LEU A 139 10.83 9.91 -13.41
CA LEU A 139 10.27 10.73 -12.32
C LEU A 139 11.21 11.90 -11.98
N ASP A 140 12.51 11.65 -11.90
CA ASP A 140 13.50 12.68 -11.61
C ASP A 140 13.58 13.72 -12.74
N GLU A 141 13.58 13.28 -14.00
CA GLU A 141 13.55 14.15 -15.18
C GLU A 141 12.27 15.00 -15.26
N ALA A 142 11.13 14.43 -14.84
CA ALA A 142 9.84 15.14 -14.80
C ALA A 142 9.66 16.04 -13.56
N GLY A 143 10.67 16.10 -12.67
CA GLY A 143 10.63 16.92 -11.46
C GLY A 143 9.76 16.35 -10.33
N PHE A 144 9.60 15.03 -10.28
CA PHE A 144 8.87 14.30 -9.22
C PHE A 144 9.79 13.61 -8.19
N ALA A 145 10.97 14.18 -7.92
CA ALA A 145 11.96 13.58 -7.03
C ALA A 145 11.46 13.31 -5.60
N GLU A 146 10.40 14.01 -5.15
CA GLU A 146 9.76 13.84 -3.86
C GLU A 146 8.79 12.66 -3.82
N ILE A 147 8.40 12.10 -4.97
CA ILE A 147 7.46 10.97 -5.04
C ILE A 147 8.21 9.66 -4.76
N ILE A 148 7.62 8.87 -3.91
CA ILE A 148 8.14 7.58 -3.43
C ILE A 148 7.36 6.47 -4.14
N LEU A 149 8.04 5.68 -4.95
CA LEU A 149 7.47 4.47 -5.53
C LEU A 149 7.43 3.36 -4.49
N CYS A 150 6.28 2.69 -4.38
CA CYS A 150 6.05 1.64 -3.40
C CYS A 150 5.63 0.33 -4.11
N PRO A 151 6.58 -0.54 -4.49
CA PRO A 151 6.24 -1.87 -5.00
C PRO A 151 5.55 -2.69 -3.94
N GLU A 152 4.47 -3.38 -4.33
CA GLU A 152 3.61 -4.11 -3.41
C GLU A 152 3.88 -5.61 -3.41
N THR A 153 3.79 -6.24 -2.22
CA THR A 153 3.76 -7.71 -2.11
C THR A 153 2.41 -8.24 -2.60
N MET A 154 2.44 -9.31 -3.41
CA MET A 154 1.26 -9.80 -4.14
C MET A 154 0.78 -11.17 -3.66
N GLY A 155 -0.53 -11.36 -3.63
CA GLY A 155 -1.16 -12.59 -3.16
C GLY A 155 -1.19 -13.74 -4.19
N LYS A 156 -1.24 -13.45 -5.49
CA LYS A 156 -1.25 -14.48 -6.54
C LYS A 156 0.15 -15.04 -6.78
N ILE A 157 0.29 -16.37 -6.77
CA ILE A 157 1.60 -17.04 -6.91
C ILE A 157 2.30 -16.70 -8.23
N GLY A 158 1.54 -16.50 -9.31
CA GLY A 158 2.09 -16.16 -10.63
C GLY A 158 2.54 -14.70 -10.79
N GLN A 159 2.27 -13.82 -9.81
CA GLN A 159 2.74 -12.44 -9.83
C GLN A 159 4.10 -12.31 -9.11
N LEU A 160 4.92 -11.36 -9.55
CA LEU A 160 6.04 -10.84 -8.75
C LEU A 160 5.48 -10.15 -7.51
N GLY A 161 6.10 -10.34 -6.37
CA GLY A 161 5.65 -9.74 -5.12
C GLY A 161 5.76 -10.68 -3.92
N THR A 162 6.74 -11.61 -3.92
CA THR A 162 7.22 -12.17 -2.66
C THR A 162 7.89 -11.07 -1.85
N LEU A 163 8.04 -11.25 -0.55
CA LEU A 163 8.77 -10.29 0.30
C LEU A 163 10.16 -10.00 -0.28
N GLU A 164 10.92 -11.03 -0.65
CA GLU A 164 12.28 -10.90 -1.18
C GLU A 164 12.31 -10.13 -2.50
N GLU A 165 11.36 -10.36 -3.41
CA GLU A 165 11.28 -9.64 -4.67
C GLU A 165 10.97 -8.16 -4.46
N VAL A 166 10.07 -7.83 -3.55
CA VAL A 166 9.75 -6.43 -3.22
C VAL A 166 10.93 -5.74 -2.55
N LEU A 167 11.64 -6.43 -1.66
CA LEU A 167 12.85 -5.88 -1.03
C LEU A 167 13.97 -5.68 -2.07
N ALA A 168 14.12 -6.59 -3.04
CA ALA A 168 15.07 -6.43 -4.15
C ALA A 168 14.72 -5.21 -5.01
N LEU A 169 13.42 -4.98 -5.32
CA LEU A 169 12.96 -3.78 -6.01
C LEU A 169 13.29 -2.50 -5.24
N CYS A 170 13.18 -2.51 -3.91
CA CYS A 170 13.60 -1.37 -3.08
C CYS A 170 15.11 -1.10 -3.11
N GLY A 171 15.91 -2.04 -3.59
CA GLY A 171 17.35 -1.87 -3.81
C GLY A 171 17.70 -1.01 -5.05
N VAL A 172 16.76 -0.75 -5.95
CA VAL A 172 16.98 0.05 -7.18
C VAL A 172 17.32 1.51 -6.85
N ASP A 173 16.60 2.09 -5.89
CA ASP A 173 16.85 3.44 -5.37
C ASP A 173 16.48 3.49 -3.88
N ARG A 174 17.26 4.21 -3.07
CA ARG A 174 17.01 4.36 -1.63
C ARG A 174 15.73 5.12 -1.26
N ARG A 175 15.06 5.74 -2.21
CA ARG A 175 13.74 6.38 -2.02
C ARG A 175 12.61 5.36 -2.14
N ILE A 176 12.79 4.29 -2.91
CA ILE A 176 11.76 3.26 -3.11
C ILE A 176 11.50 2.56 -1.77
N THR A 177 10.25 2.58 -1.35
CA THR A 177 9.83 2.07 -0.04
C THR A 177 8.81 0.95 -0.23
N PRO A 178 8.92 -0.20 0.43
CA PRO A 178 8.02 -1.31 0.18
C PRO A 178 6.59 -0.99 0.63
N CYS A 179 5.61 -1.51 -0.13
CA CYS A 179 4.26 -1.74 0.34
C CYS A 179 4.12 -3.21 0.72
N ILE A 180 3.92 -3.48 2.00
CA ILE A 180 3.74 -4.83 2.52
C ILE A 180 2.26 -5.07 2.73
N ASP A 181 1.65 -5.84 1.83
CA ASP A 181 0.31 -6.36 2.04
C ASP A 181 0.41 -7.71 2.79
N PHE A 182 -0.01 -7.70 4.05
CA PHE A 182 0.02 -8.89 4.91
C PHE A 182 -1.08 -9.88 4.53
N GLY A 183 -2.20 -9.43 4.00
CA GLY A 183 -3.24 -10.30 3.44
C GLY A 183 -2.73 -11.06 2.23
N HIS A 184 -2.05 -10.36 1.29
CA HIS A 184 -1.40 -10.97 0.14
C HIS A 184 -0.32 -11.98 0.53
N LEU A 185 0.56 -11.64 1.47
CA LEU A 185 1.59 -12.56 1.95
C LEU A 185 0.97 -13.81 2.60
N ASN A 186 -0.09 -13.64 3.39
CA ASN A 186 -0.83 -14.76 3.97
C ASN A 186 -1.48 -15.63 2.89
N ALA A 187 -2.12 -15.02 1.89
CA ALA A 187 -2.76 -15.75 0.80
C ALA A 187 -1.75 -16.49 -0.07
N ARG A 188 -0.62 -15.87 -0.41
CA ARG A 188 0.48 -16.47 -1.18
C ARG A 188 1.09 -17.69 -0.49
N THR A 189 1.20 -17.65 0.83
CA THR A 189 1.75 -18.73 1.66
C THR A 189 0.68 -19.73 2.12
N LEU A 190 -0.54 -19.60 1.57
CA LEU A 190 -1.69 -20.47 1.88
C LEU A 190 -2.00 -20.53 3.40
N GLY A 191 -2.00 -19.37 4.03
CA GLY A 191 -2.23 -19.23 5.48
C GLY A 191 -0.95 -19.32 6.30
N GLY A 192 0.17 -18.81 5.81
CA GLY A 192 1.47 -18.85 6.50
C GLY A 192 1.61 -17.87 7.65
N ILE A 193 0.78 -16.82 7.73
CA ILE A 193 0.80 -15.86 8.86
C ILE A 193 -0.24 -16.31 9.90
N ARG A 194 0.21 -17.02 10.94
CA ARG A 194 -0.65 -17.67 11.95
C ARG A 194 -0.44 -17.12 13.35
N SER A 195 0.68 -16.46 13.59
CA SER A 195 1.09 -16.03 14.92
C SER A 195 1.80 -14.70 14.88
N LYS A 196 1.98 -14.08 16.04
CA LYS A 196 2.79 -12.87 16.20
C LYS A 196 4.24 -13.07 15.74
N ALA A 197 4.80 -14.28 15.90
CA ALA A 197 6.14 -14.61 15.46
C ALA A 197 6.30 -14.56 13.93
N ASP A 198 5.26 -14.94 13.17
CA ASP A 198 5.31 -14.86 11.70
C ASP A 198 5.36 -13.42 11.22
N TYR A 199 4.59 -12.52 11.84
CA TYR A 199 4.68 -11.08 11.59
C TYR A 199 6.05 -10.53 11.98
N ALA A 200 6.57 -10.94 13.14
CA ALA A 200 7.89 -10.51 13.62
C ALA A 200 8.98 -10.87 12.62
N ALA A 201 8.97 -12.09 12.08
CA ALA A 201 9.93 -12.54 11.07
C ALA A 201 9.89 -11.68 9.79
N ILE A 202 8.69 -11.29 9.33
CA ILE A 202 8.55 -10.38 8.18
C ILE A 202 9.15 -9.00 8.50
N LEU A 203 8.83 -8.43 9.67
CA LEU A 203 9.35 -7.13 10.08
C LEU A 203 10.87 -7.15 10.29
N ASP A 204 11.42 -8.23 10.85
CA ASP A 204 12.85 -8.43 11.02
C ASP A 204 13.55 -8.46 9.64
N ARG A 205 12.99 -9.21 8.69
CA ARG A 205 13.53 -9.30 7.34
C ARG A 205 13.53 -7.94 6.60
N ILE A 206 12.49 -7.12 6.79
CA ILE A 206 12.43 -5.75 6.26
C ILE A 206 13.54 -4.91 6.89
N GLY A 207 13.73 -5.00 8.22
CA GLY A 207 14.79 -4.31 8.94
C GLY A 207 16.20 -4.68 8.46
N GLU A 208 16.47 -5.98 8.27
CA GLU A 208 17.73 -6.49 7.77
C GLU A 208 18.03 -6.00 6.33
N ALA A 209 17.01 -6.01 5.46
CA ALA A 209 17.21 -5.67 4.06
C ALA A 209 17.39 -4.17 3.83
N LEU A 210 16.65 -3.33 4.54
CA LEU A 210 16.63 -1.88 4.29
C LEU A 210 17.56 -1.12 5.24
N GLY A 211 17.60 -1.46 6.52
CA GLY A 211 18.53 -0.92 7.53
C GLY A 211 18.42 0.60 7.78
N ASP A 212 17.37 1.25 7.28
CA ASP A 212 17.20 2.70 7.31
C ASP A 212 15.77 3.12 7.71
N ALA A 213 15.42 4.39 7.53
CA ALA A 213 14.09 4.91 7.89
C ALA A 213 12.94 4.19 7.18
N ARG A 214 13.17 3.60 6.00
CA ARG A 214 12.15 2.85 5.24
C ARG A 214 11.65 1.62 6.01
N ALA A 215 12.53 0.96 6.78
CA ALA A 215 12.16 -0.17 7.63
C ALA A 215 11.23 0.22 8.79
N ARG A 216 11.13 1.50 9.13
CA ARG A 216 10.24 2.02 10.18
C ARG A 216 9.00 2.70 9.62
N GLN A 217 9.07 3.18 8.39
CA GLN A 217 8.08 4.05 7.75
C GLN A 217 7.56 3.47 6.44
N PHE A 218 7.56 2.16 6.29
CA PHE A 218 7.06 1.48 5.08
C PHE A 218 5.56 1.72 4.87
N HIS A 219 5.03 1.25 3.76
CA HIS A 219 3.59 1.25 3.49
C HIS A 219 3.01 -0.13 3.81
N VAL A 220 1.80 -0.18 4.32
CA VAL A 220 1.11 -1.42 4.67
C VAL A 220 -0.25 -1.44 4.02
N HIS A 221 -0.56 -2.52 3.31
CA HIS A 221 -1.92 -2.92 3.00
C HIS A 221 -2.35 -4.06 3.93
N PHE A 222 -3.61 -4.07 4.28
CA PHE A 222 -4.16 -5.10 5.15
C PHE A 222 -5.61 -5.39 4.85
N SER A 223 -5.93 -6.67 4.67
CA SER A 223 -7.27 -7.23 4.74
C SER A 223 -7.17 -8.73 5.07
N ARG A 224 -8.28 -9.35 5.41
CA ARG A 224 -8.39 -10.80 5.31
C ARG A 224 -8.54 -11.16 3.84
N ILE A 225 -7.94 -12.28 3.40
CA ILE A 225 -8.00 -12.69 2.00
C ILE A 225 -8.35 -14.16 1.87
N GLU A 226 -9.41 -14.44 1.09
CA GLU A 226 -9.68 -15.78 0.60
C GLU A 226 -8.60 -16.23 -0.37
N TYR A 227 -8.12 -17.44 -0.23
CA TYR A 227 -7.09 -18.00 -1.09
C TYR A 227 -7.39 -19.44 -1.53
N SER A 228 -6.69 -19.86 -2.58
CA SER A 228 -6.69 -21.22 -3.11
C SER A 228 -5.26 -21.64 -3.44
N LYS A 229 -5.06 -22.81 -4.06
CA LYS A 229 -3.73 -23.25 -4.51
C LYS A 229 -2.99 -22.24 -5.42
N GLY A 230 -3.71 -21.32 -6.06
CA GLY A 230 -3.13 -20.24 -6.87
C GLY A 230 -2.79 -18.97 -6.08
N GLY A 231 -3.00 -18.97 -4.77
CA GLY A 231 -2.88 -17.79 -3.92
C GLY A 231 -4.21 -17.05 -3.79
N GLU A 232 -4.14 -15.74 -3.72
CA GLU A 232 -5.26 -14.81 -3.55
C GLU A 232 -6.44 -15.05 -4.51
N LYS A 233 -7.65 -14.93 -3.95
CA LYS A 233 -8.92 -14.92 -4.69
C LYS A 233 -9.67 -13.59 -4.54
N ARG A 234 -9.91 -13.14 -3.32
CA ARG A 234 -10.61 -11.88 -3.02
C ARG A 234 -10.35 -11.41 -1.60
N HIS A 235 -10.45 -10.10 -1.40
CA HIS A 235 -10.42 -9.46 -0.10
C HIS A 235 -11.71 -9.72 0.67
N TRP A 236 -11.58 -9.98 1.96
CA TRP A 236 -12.65 -10.20 2.91
C TRP A 236 -12.64 -9.10 3.98
N THR A 237 -13.75 -9.01 4.70
CA THR A 237 -13.91 -8.11 5.85
C THR A 237 -13.40 -8.77 7.14
N PHE A 238 -13.20 -8.00 8.19
CA PHE A 238 -12.82 -8.54 9.51
C PHE A 238 -13.95 -9.34 10.17
N ALA A 239 -15.20 -9.17 9.75
CA ALA A 239 -16.33 -9.99 10.21
C ALA A 239 -16.27 -11.44 9.70
N GLU A 240 -15.58 -11.68 8.59
CA GLU A 240 -15.42 -13.00 7.97
C GLU A 240 -14.16 -13.65 8.52
N THR A 241 -14.30 -14.72 9.31
CA THR A 241 -13.21 -15.31 10.11
C THR A 241 -12.60 -16.59 9.54
N GLN A 242 -13.04 -17.05 8.36
CA GLN A 242 -12.57 -18.30 7.75
C GLN A 242 -11.15 -18.19 7.19
N PHE A 243 -10.72 -16.99 6.84
CA PHE A 243 -9.39 -16.70 6.36
C PHE A 243 -8.77 -15.56 7.19
N GLY A 244 -7.44 -15.59 7.30
CA GLY A 244 -6.65 -14.55 7.94
C GLY A 244 -6.03 -13.57 6.94
N PRO A 245 -5.03 -12.84 7.38
CA PRO A 245 -4.44 -12.92 8.71
C PRO A 245 -5.21 -12.10 9.76
N GLU A 246 -4.89 -12.30 11.06
CA GLU A 246 -5.45 -11.51 12.16
C GLU A 246 -4.71 -10.17 12.31
N PRO A 247 -5.39 -9.02 12.42
CA PRO A 247 -4.73 -7.72 12.47
C PRO A 247 -4.06 -7.41 13.81
N GLN A 248 -4.61 -7.88 14.93
CA GLN A 248 -4.16 -7.48 16.28
C GLN A 248 -2.68 -7.78 16.54
N PRO A 249 -2.11 -8.97 16.22
CA PRO A 249 -0.70 -9.25 16.49
C PRO A 249 0.27 -8.31 15.76
N LEU A 250 -0.10 -7.85 14.55
CA LEU A 250 0.67 -6.83 13.82
C LEU A 250 0.63 -5.49 14.55
N MET A 251 -0.54 -5.03 14.98
CA MET A 251 -0.69 -3.76 15.69
C MET A 251 0.12 -3.73 16.99
N GLU A 252 0.14 -4.85 17.73
CA GLU A 252 0.98 -5.01 18.93
C GLU A 252 2.47 -4.86 18.60
N LEU A 253 2.97 -5.55 17.56
CA LEU A 253 4.37 -5.47 17.16
C LEU A 253 4.77 -4.07 16.68
N LEU A 254 3.90 -3.38 15.95
CA LEU A 254 4.17 -2.01 15.50
C LEU A 254 4.32 -1.07 16.70
N ALA A 255 3.46 -1.21 17.72
CA ALA A 255 3.54 -0.42 18.95
C ALA A 255 4.81 -0.77 19.76
N GLU A 256 5.07 -2.06 19.99
CA GLU A 256 6.23 -2.55 20.77
C GLU A 256 7.57 -2.12 20.16
N ARG A 257 7.66 -2.11 18.82
CA ARG A 257 8.90 -1.78 18.09
C ARG A 257 9.01 -0.29 17.73
N GLY A 258 8.01 0.53 18.05
CA GLY A 258 7.97 1.94 17.68
C GLY A 258 8.01 2.17 16.16
N LEU A 259 7.39 1.26 15.38
CA LEU A 259 7.28 1.39 13.93
C LEU A 259 6.10 2.30 13.58
N ALA A 260 6.25 3.08 12.53
CA ALA A 260 5.26 4.09 12.14
C ALA A 260 4.92 4.03 10.63
N PRO A 261 4.42 2.91 10.10
CA PRO A 261 3.98 2.82 8.71
C PRO A 261 2.73 3.67 8.45
N VAL A 262 2.42 3.85 7.16
CA VAL A 262 1.06 4.20 6.72
C VAL A 262 0.32 2.90 6.46
N ILE A 263 -0.79 2.69 7.15
CA ILE A 263 -1.60 1.47 7.09
C ILE A 263 -2.89 1.77 6.35
N ILE A 264 -3.12 1.05 5.27
CA ILE A 264 -4.30 1.17 4.41
C ILE A 264 -5.07 -0.16 4.46
N CYS A 265 -6.34 -0.08 4.82
CA CYS A 265 -7.22 -1.24 4.83
C CYS A 265 -7.89 -1.44 3.48
N GLU A 266 -7.91 -2.69 3.00
CA GLU A 266 -8.47 -3.10 1.72
C GLU A 266 -9.65 -4.08 1.84
N SER A 267 -10.28 -4.16 3.02
CA SER A 267 -11.46 -5.01 3.25
C SER A 267 -12.59 -4.64 2.28
N ALA A 268 -13.25 -5.64 1.70
CA ALA A 268 -14.29 -5.40 0.69
C ALA A 268 -15.53 -4.74 1.31
N GLY A 269 -15.74 -3.45 1.06
CA GLY A 269 -16.89 -2.67 1.50
C GLY A 269 -16.81 -2.10 2.93
N THR A 270 -15.95 -2.62 3.80
CA THR A 270 -15.79 -2.17 5.21
C THR A 270 -14.41 -1.61 5.52
N GLN A 271 -13.72 -1.07 4.52
CA GLN A 271 -12.34 -0.59 4.67
C GLN A 271 -12.17 0.38 5.84
N ALA A 272 -13.10 1.32 6.02
CA ALA A 272 -13.00 2.35 7.06
C ALA A 272 -13.28 1.79 8.46
N GLU A 273 -14.24 0.91 8.60
CA GLU A 273 -14.60 0.25 9.85
C GLU A 273 -13.47 -0.67 10.33
N ASP A 274 -12.87 -1.40 9.41
CA ASP A 274 -11.78 -2.32 9.69
C ASP A 274 -10.46 -1.56 9.94
N ALA A 275 -10.18 -0.49 9.21
CA ALA A 275 -9.07 0.43 9.50
C ALA A 275 -9.18 1.04 10.91
N LYS A 276 -10.38 1.44 11.29
CA LYS A 276 -10.66 1.96 12.65
C LYS A 276 -10.45 0.89 13.71
N THR A 277 -10.76 -0.37 13.41
CA THR A 277 -10.50 -1.50 14.31
C THR A 277 -9.00 -1.71 14.50
N MET A 278 -8.19 -1.68 13.44
CA MET A 278 -6.72 -1.72 13.55
C MET A 278 -6.17 -0.57 14.37
N LYS A 279 -6.65 0.65 14.14
CA LYS A 279 -6.24 1.83 14.91
C LYS A 279 -6.52 1.65 16.41
N ARG A 280 -7.69 1.13 16.78
CA ARG A 280 -8.04 0.83 18.18
C ARG A 280 -7.12 -0.22 18.82
N PHE A 281 -6.77 -1.28 18.10
CA PHE A 281 -5.80 -2.27 18.59
C PHE A 281 -4.44 -1.61 18.88
N PHE A 282 -3.95 -0.79 17.96
CA PHE A 282 -2.69 -0.07 18.15
C PHE A 282 -2.73 0.90 19.35
N GLU A 283 -3.77 1.73 19.46
CA GLU A 283 -3.94 2.69 20.55
C GLU A 283 -4.05 2.01 21.92
N ALA A 284 -4.72 0.85 22.01
CA ALA A 284 -4.82 0.07 23.23
C ALA A 284 -3.44 -0.41 23.73
N CYS A 285 -2.53 -0.77 22.81
CA CYS A 285 -1.17 -1.18 23.17
C CYS A 285 -0.35 -0.03 23.77
N LEU A 286 -0.52 1.20 23.26
CA LEU A 286 0.18 2.37 23.81
C LEU A 286 -0.25 2.71 25.24
N CYS A 287 -1.52 2.49 25.57
CA CYS A 287 -2.04 2.74 26.93
C CYS A 287 -1.46 1.76 27.96
N THR A 288 -1.16 0.52 27.55
CA THR A 288 -0.58 -0.50 28.46
C THR A 288 0.92 -0.33 28.72
N THR A 289 1.64 0.34 27.80
CA THR A 289 3.10 0.61 27.95
C THR A 289 3.41 1.85 28.80
N SER A 290 2.39 2.64 29.13
CA SER A 290 2.53 3.90 29.92
C SER A 290 2.24 3.73 31.41
N GLN A 291 2.00 2.50 31.88
CA GLN A 291 1.85 2.13 33.27
C GLN A 291 3.06 1.34 33.78
#